data_1887bbf424e6ea00b34dbfef869baa4e
#
_entry.id   1887bbf424e6ea00b34dbfef869baa4e
#
_cell.length_a   1.000
_cell.length_b   1.000
_cell.length_c   1.000
_cell.angle_alpha   90.00
_cell.angle_beta   90.00
_cell.angle_gamma   90.00
#
_symmetry.space_group_name_H-M   'P 1'
#
loop_
_entity.id
_entity.type
_entity.pdbx_description
1 polymer ?
#
loop_
_entity_poly.entity_id
_entity_poly.type
_entity_poly.pdbx_seq_one_letter_code
_entity_poly.pdbx_strand_id
1 'polypeptide(L)'
;MVISIILCVSIRYSESEFAFGSQYDNLLIYTSVSELEFLTYDDLITGFSIKYPPDWESAQHIDKSITFIAPKESNSDAFPAGLGIIFKEVASNMSLSYISQTQLNTLKNLYPNINILESSDITFAGHPAHKIIFTATDNTSHLRKAMQIWFKDDTKAYLITYKADVEKFPQYLPTIEKMLNTFYTSK
;
A
#
# COMPACT_ATOMS: atom_id res chain seq x y z
N MET A 1 0.56 -35.90 10.98
CA MET A 1 1.32 -36.78 10.07
C MET A 1 1.13 -36.20 8.67
N VAL A 2 2.07 -35.34 8.26
CA VAL A 2 2.03 -34.60 6.98
C VAL A 2 3.10 -35.26 6.09
N ILE A 3 2.65 -35.81 4.98
CA ILE A 3 3.52 -36.47 4.00
C ILE A 3 4.05 -35.41 3.04
N SER A 4 5.35 -35.18 3.13
CA SER A 4 6.12 -34.34 2.22
C SER A 4 6.50 -35.18 1.01
N ILE A 5 6.01 -34.82 -0.18
CA ILE A 5 6.42 -35.45 -1.43
C ILE A 5 7.51 -34.56 -2.05
N ILE A 6 8.75 -34.98 -1.89
CA ILE A 6 9.89 -34.44 -2.62
C ILE A 6 10.03 -35.22 -3.92
N LEU A 7 9.80 -34.56 -5.05
CA LEU A 7 10.03 -35.12 -6.38
C LEU A 7 11.50 -34.84 -6.78
N CYS A 8 12.37 -35.83 -6.58
CA CYS A 8 13.73 -35.82 -7.14
C CYS A 8 13.65 -36.28 -8.61
N VAL A 9 13.91 -35.36 -9.54
CA VAL A 9 14.14 -35.71 -10.95
C VAL A 9 15.64 -35.92 -11.17
N SER A 10 16.07 -37.16 -11.29
CA SER A 10 17.44 -37.53 -11.64
C SER A 10 17.60 -37.45 -13.16
N ILE A 11 18.36 -36.48 -13.64
CA ILE A 11 18.76 -36.39 -15.05
C ILE A 11 20.10 -37.14 -15.18
N ARG A 12 20.08 -38.26 -15.92
CA ARG A 12 21.30 -38.96 -16.31
C ARG A 12 21.88 -38.30 -17.56
N TYR A 13 23.14 -37.84 -17.44
CA TYR A 13 23.93 -37.43 -18.61
C TYR A 13 24.44 -38.64 -19.36
N SER A 14 24.14 -38.69 -20.66
CA SER A 14 24.83 -39.57 -21.61
C SER A 14 25.83 -38.71 -22.37
N GLU A 15 27.11 -39.02 -22.19
CA GLU A 15 28.17 -38.39 -22.98
C GLU A 15 28.16 -38.98 -24.41
N SER A 16 28.05 -38.10 -25.42
CA SER A 16 28.51 -38.34 -26.77
C SER A 16 29.11 -37.06 -27.33
N GLU A 17 30.44 -37.07 -27.49
CA GLU A 17 31.19 -36.01 -28.17
C GLU A 17 30.72 -35.86 -29.60
N PHE A 18 30.49 -34.60 -30.03
CA PHE A 18 30.79 -34.15 -31.38
C PHE A 18 31.08 -32.63 -31.36
N ALA A 19 32.23 -32.31 -31.95
CA ALA A 19 32.79 -30.98 -32.05
C ALA A 19 32.12 -30.12 -33.15
N PHE A 20 32.37 -28.82 -33.03
CA PHE A 20 32.25 -27.73 -34.00
C PHE A 20 30.94 -26.93 -34.06
N GLY A 21 31.11 -25.65 -33.74
CA GLY A 21 30.22 -24.59 -34.18
C GLY A 21 29.98 -23.54 -33.12
N SER A 22 30.83 -22.49 -33.12
CA SER A 22 30.61 -21.28 -32.32
C SER A 22 29.33 -20.58 -32.74
N GLN A 23 28.35 -20.55 -31.87
CA GLN A 23 27.33 -19.48 -31.86
C GLN A 23 26.89 -19.33 -30.42
N TYR A 24 27.34 -18.24 -29.77
CA TYR A 24 26.84 -17.83 -28.48
C TYR A 24 25.42 -17.26 -28.70
N ASP A 25 24.45 -18.11 -28.73
CA ASP A 25 23.07 -17.69 -28.50
C ASP A 25 22.97 -17.34 -27.02
N ASN A 26 22.98 -16.03 -26.74
CA ASN A 26 22.54 -15.47 -25.48
C ASN A 26 21.08 -15.86 -25.29
N LEU A 27 20.85 -17.07 -24.74
CA LEU A 27 19.56 -17.43 -24.20
C LEU A 27 19.38 -16.59 -22.93
N LEU A 28 18.83 -15.37 -23.11
CA LEU A 28 18.26 -14.61 -22.02
C LEU A 28 17.14 -15.48 -21.43
N ILE A 29 17.47 -16.23 -20.41
CA ILE A 29 16.47 -16.82 -19.55
C ILE A 29 15.77 -15.65 -18.88
N TYR A 30 14.70 -15.17 -19.51
CA TYR A 30 13.72 -14.36 -18.81
C TYR A 30 13.07 -15.31 -17.80
N THR A 31 13.68 -15.42 -16.61
CA THR A 31 12.91 -15.82 -15.45
C THR A 31 11.84 -14.74 -15.31
N SER A 32 10.65 -15.04 -15.79
CA SER A 32 9.47 -14.27 -15.38
C SER A 32 9.42 -14.41 -13.86
N VAL A 33 9.89 -13.39 -13.15
CA VAL A 33 9.51 -13.20 -11.76
C VAL A 33 7.99 -13.12 -11.83
N SER A 34 7.30 -14.18 -11.46
CA SER A 34 5.85 -14.18 -11.35
C SER A 34 5.53 -13.00 -10.44
N GLU A 35 4.95 -11.95 -11.03
CA GLU A 35 4.50 -10.80 -10.25
C GLU A 35 3.54 -11.37 -9.21
N LEU A 36 3.92 -11.33 -7.94
CA LEU A 36 3.12 -11.87 -6.85
C LEU A 36 1.71 -11.27 -6.98
N GLU A 37 0.73 -12.15 -7.21
CA GLU A 37 -0.64 -11.71 -7.43
C GLU A 37 -1.17 -11.09 -6.13
N PHE A 38 -1.62 -9.82 -6.20
CA PHE A 38 -2.17 -9.12 -5.05
C PHE A 38 -3.44 -9.80 -4.57
N LEU A 39 -3.60 -9.94 -3.26
CA LEU A 39 -4.83 -10.36 -2.60
C LEU A 39 -5.87 -9.24 -2.67
N THR A 40 -7.15 -9.60 -2.67
CA THR A 40 -8.25 -8.64 -2.63
C THR A 40 -8.80 -8.57 -1.22
N TYR A 41 -8.97 -7.35 -0.71
CA TYR A 41 -9.73 -7.05 0.50
C TYR A 41 -11.04 -6.35 0.08
N ASP A 42 -12.15 -6.97 0.45
CA ASP A 42 -13.51 -6.44 0.24
C ASP A 42 -14.12 -6.07 1.58
N ASP A 43 -14.40 -4.80 1.81
CA ASP A 43 -15.13 -4.34 3.00
C ASP A 43 -16.63 -4.35 2.72
N LEU A 44 -17.31 -5.40 3.15
CA LEU A 44 -18.74 -5.59 2.96
C LEU A 44 -19.61 -4.58 3.74
N ILE A 45 -19.04 -3.89 4.74
CA ILE A 45 -19.78 -2.92 5.57
C ILE A 45 -19.77 -1.55 4.91
N THR A 46 -18.61 -1.11 4.45
CA THR A 46 -18.42 0.22 3.87
C THR A 46 -18.53 0.22 2.36
N GLY A 47 -18.38 -0.94 1.73
CA GLY A 47 -18.52 -1.13 0.28
C GLY A 47 -17.30 -0.68 -0.50
N PHE A 48 -16.10 -0.66 0.07
CA PHE A 48 -14.88 -0.47 -0.72
C PHE A 48 -14.12 -1.78 -0.92
N SER A 49 -13.32 -1.81 -1.97
CA SER A 49 -12.38 -2.90 -2.24
C SER A 49 -11.01 -2.33 -2.60
N ILE A 50 -9.96 -3.08 -2.24
CA ILE A 50 -8.57 -2.76 -2.56
C ILE A 50 -7.75 -4.04 -2.68
N LYS A 51 -6.75 -4.04 -3.56
CA LYS A 51 -5.78 -5.12 -3.63
C LYS A 51 -4.50 -4.75 -2.87
N TYR A 52 -3.87 -5.75 -2.25
CA TYR A 52 -2.67 -5.58 -1.44
C TYR A 52 -1.69 -6.75 -1.64
N PRO A 53 -0.38 -6.58 -1.39
CA PRO A 53 0.59 -7.66 -1.54
C PRO A 53 0.30 -8.83 -0.61
N PRO A 54 0.51 -10.09 -1.04
CA PRO A 54 0.19 -11.28 -0.25
C PRO A 54 1.11 -11.47 0.98
N ASP A 55 2.25 -10.81 1.02
CA ASP A 55 3.18 -10.79 2.13
C ASP A 55 2.91 -9.67 3.15
N TRP A 56 1.91 -8.80 2.88
CA TRP A 56 1.50 -7.77 3.83
C TRP A 56 0.43 -8.30 4.78
N GLU A 57 0.52 -7.93 6.04
CA GLU A 57 -0.51 -8.22 7.03
C GLU A 57 -1.68 -7.24 6.89
N SER A 58 -2.92 -7.75 6.90
CA SER A 58 -4.13 -6.92 6.98
C SER A 58 -4.78 -7.05 8.35
N ALA A 59 -5.05 -5.92 9.01
CA ALA A 59 -5.65 -5.86 10.34
C ALA A 59 -6.86 -4.93 10.34
N GLN A 60 -8.05 -5.49 10.58
CA GLN A 60 -9.27 -4.73 10.79
C GLN A 60 -9.41 -4.36 12.27
N HIS A 61 -9.77 -3.11 12.54
CA HIS A 61 -9.90 -2.56 13.89
C HIS A 61 -11.37 -2.43 14.32
N ILE A 62 -11.59 -2.26 15.63
CA ILE A 62 -12.95 -2.13 16.22
C ILE A 62 -13.70 -0.92 15.65
N ASP A 63 -13.01 0.16 15.30
CA ASP A 63 -13.57 1.36 14.67
C ASP A 63 -13.86 1.19 13.18
N LYS A 64 -13.78 -0.04 12.68
CA LYS A 64 -13.97 -0.45 11.29
C LYS A 64 -12.89 0.10 10.34
N SER A 65 -11.81 0.67 10.83
CA SER A 65 -10.64 0.96 10.00
C SER A 65 -9.91 -0.32 9.63
N ILE A 66 -9.19 -0.29 8.50
CA ILE A 66 -8.31 -1.37 8.06
C ILE A 66 -6.89 -0.84 7.91
N THR A 67 -5.92 -1.63 8.29
CA THR A 67 -4.49 -1.31 8.07
C THR A 67 -3.83 -2.46 7.34
N PHE A 68 -3.06 -2.16 6.31
CA PHE A 68 -2.15 -3.06 5.61
C PHE A 68 -0.72 -2.71 6.02
N ILE A 69 0.03 -3.68 6.51
CA ILE A 69 1.35 -3.47 7.13
C ILE A 69 2.37 -4.30 6.35
N ALA A 70 3.42 -3.65 5.86
CA ALA A 70 4.53 -4.32 5.19
C ALA A 70 5.27 -5.27 6.15
N PRO A 71 5.90 -6.33 5.65
CA PRO A 71 6.77 -7.17 6.46
C PRO A 71 7.86 -6.35 7.15
N LYS A 72 8.21 -6.70 8.38
CA LYS A 72 9.33 -6.10 9.08
C LYS A 72 10.64 -6.45 8.38
N GLU A 73 11.45 -5.46 8.07
CA GLU A 73 12.75 -5.68 7.44
C GLU A 73 13.80 -6.27 8.43
N SER A 74 13.58 -6.04 9.72
CA SER A 74 14.40 -6.58 10.80
C SER A 74 13.63 -6.62 12.12
N ASN A 75 14.18 -7.32 13.11
CA ASN A 75 13.59 -7.32 14.47
C ASN A 75 13.61 -5.94 15.14
N SER A 76 14.48 -5.04 14.71
CA SER A 76 14.56 -3.66 15.17
C SER A 76 13.59 -2.72 14.45
N ASP A 77 12.89 -3.18 13.41
CA ASP A 77 11.88 -2.41 12.69
C ASP A 77 10.62 -2.26 13.55
N ALA A 78 10.62 -1.24 14.38
CA ALA A 78 9.52 -0.96 15.28
C ALA A 78 8.27 -0.40 14.55
N PHE A 79 8.45 0.13 13.33
CA PHE A 79 7.41 0.84 12.59
C PHE A 79 7.47 0.53 11.10
N PRO A 80 7.03 -0.64 10.67
CA PRO A 80 6.98 -0.98 9.26
C PRO A 80 6.09 -0.01 8.48
N ALA A 81 6.34 0.10 7.18
CA ALA A 81 5.49 0.89 6.29
C ALA A 81 4.05 0.35 6.30
N GLY A 82 3.06 1.23 6.19
CA GLY A 82 1.68 0.79 6.23
C GLY A 82 0.70 1.73 5.54
N LEU A 83 -0.40 1.17 5.04
CA LEU A 83 -1.54 1.87 4.46
C LEU A 83 -2.75 1.65 5.33
N GLY A 84 -3.29 2.72 5.92
CA GLY A 84 -4.53 2.70 6.70
C GLY A 84 -5.68 3.32 5.91
N ILE A 85 -6.89 2.75 6.03
CA ILE A 85 -8.12 3.28 5.45
C ILE A 85 -9.13 3.43 6.57
N ILE A 86 -9.65 4.64 6.73
CA ILE A 86 -10.69 4.99 7.69
C ILE A 86 -11.85 5.60 6.90
N PHE A 87 -13.08 5.30 7.28
CA PHE A 87 -14.24 5.99 6.77
C PHE A 87 -15.08 6.56 7.90
N LYS A 88 -15.86 7.57 7.59
CA LYS A 88 -16.86 8.17 8.50
C LYS A 88 -18.10 8.51 7.72
N GLU A 89 -19.25 8.31 8.35
CA GLU A 89 -20.49 8.86 7.83
C GLU A 89 -20.51 10.38 8.00
N VAL A 90 -20.93 11.07 6.96
CA VAL A 90 -20.99 12.52 6.90
C VAL A 90 -22.34 12.94 6.28
N ALA A 91 -22.77 14.16 6.56
CA ALA A 91 -23.97 14.70 5.92
C ALA A 91 -23.79 14.77 4.40
N SER A 92 -24.84 14.45 3.64
CA SER A 92 -24.80 14.47 2.18
C SER A 92 -24.41 15.83 1.59
N ASN A 93 -24.77 16.92 2.26
CA ASN A 93 -24.45 18.29 1.86
C ASN A 93 -23.07 18.77 2.35
N MET A 94 -22.31 17.94 3.07
CA MET A 94 -20.94 18.30 3.52
C MET A 94 -20.02 18.40 2.31
N SER A 95 -19.34 19.54 2.16
CA SER A 95 -18.42 19.77 1.04
C SER A 95 -17.05 19.14 1.29
N LEU A 96 -16.35 18.76 0.22
CA LEU A 96 -14.95 18.29 0.29
C LEU A 96 -14.04 19.37 0.90
N SER A 97 -14.28 20.65 0.59
CA SER A 97 -13.51 21.77 1.16
C SER A 97 -13.63 21.82 2.68
N TYR A 98 -14.83 21.61 3.23
CA TYR A 98 -15.02 21.56 4.68
C TYR A 98 -14.28 20.37 5.31
N ILE A 99 -14.37 19.18 4.67
CA ILE A 99 -13.64 17.99 5.11
C ILE A 99 -12.14 18.27 5.09
N SER A 100 -11.62 18.87 4.02
CA SER A 100 -10.20 19.20 3.87
C SER A 100 -9.71 20.16 4.95
N GLN A 101 -10.47 21.22 5.22
CA GLN A 101 -10.10 22.18 6.26
C GLN A 101 -10.11 21.53 7.65
N THR A 102 -11.11 20.69 7.94
CA THR A 102 -11.20 19.96 9.20
C THR A 102 -10.03 19.01 9.37
N GLN A 103 -9.67 18.26 8.31
CA GLN A 103 -8.57 17.31 8.32
C GLN A 103 -7.21 18.02 8.52
N LEU A 104 -6.97 19.12 7.82
CA LEU A 104 -5.75 19.91 7.97
C LEU A 104 -5.61 20.51 9.39
N ASN A 105 -6.71 20.99 9.98
CA ASN A 105 -6.70 21.47 11.36
C ASN A 105 -6.41 20.31 12.34
N THR A 106 -7.02 19.15 12.12
CA THR A 106 -6.76 17.96 12.94
C THR A 106 -5.28 17.56 12.88
N LEU A 107 -4.68 17.54 11.69
CA LEU A 107 -3.26 17.21 11.53
C LEU A 107 -2.35 18.21 12.22
N LYS A 108 -2.61 19.52 12.12
CA LYS A 108 -1.83 20.56 12.81
C LYS A 108 -1.92 20.44 14.32
N ASN A 109 -3.07 20.04 14.85
CA ASN A 109 -3.25 19.81 16.29
C ASN A 109 -2.54 18.52 16.77
N LEU A 110 -2.59 17.43 15.97
CA LEU A 110 -1.93 16.17 16.30
C LEU A 110 -0.41 16.25 16.17
N TYR A 111 0.06 17.04 15.21
CA TYR A 111 1.48 17.19 14.87
C TYR A 111 1.86 18.66 14.84
N PRO A 112 2.19 19.29 15.99
CA PRO A 112 2.57 20.69 16.04
C PRO A 112 3.78 21.05 15.16
N ASN A 113 4.62 20.05 14.85
CA ASN A 113 5.81 20.18 14.01
C ASN A 113 5.59 19.67 12.58
N ILE A 114 4.33 19.57 12.12
CA ILE A 114 4.01 19.14 10.76
C ILE A 114 4.65 20.06 9.72
N ASN A 115 5.32 19.48 8.74
CA ASN A 115 5.81 20.17 7.56
C ASN A 115 5.12 19.60 6.32
N ILE A 116 4.20 20.36 5.72
CA ILE A 116 3.48 19.96 4.51
C ILE A 116 4.38 20.20 3.31
N LEU A 117 4.70 19.12 2.59
CA LEU A 117 5.57 19.10 1.41
C LEU A 117 4.76 19.26 0.12
N GLU A 118 3.53 18.74 0.09
CA GLU A 118 2.61 18.80 -1.05
C GLU A 118 1.18 18.90 -0.54
N SER A 119 0.36 19.70 -1.24
CA SER A 119 -1.09 19.80 -0.99
C SER A 119 -1.78 20.11 -2.31
N SER A 120 -2.62 19.19 -2.81
CA SER A 120 -3.21 19.30 -4.15
C SER A 120 -4.58 18.65 -4.21
N ASP A 121 -5.45 19.24 -5.02
CA ASP A 121 -6.70 18.61 -5.42
C ASP A 121 -6.43 17.62 -6.57
N ILE A 122 -7.01 16.44 -6.46
CA ILE A 122 -6.84 15.33 -7.40
C ILE A 122 -8.19 14.68 -7.70
N THR A 123 -8.19 13.75 -8.64
CA THR A 123 -9.28 12.75 -8.78
C THR A 123 -8.77 11.41 -8.25
N PHE A 124 -9.52 10.79 -7.33
CA PHE A 124 -9.20 9.48 -6.78
C PHE A 124 -10.43 8.58 -6.80
N ALA A 125 -10.29 7.36 -7.31
CA ALA A 125 -11.39 6.38 -7.47
C ALA A 125 -12.66 6.99 -8.16
N GLY A 126 -12.46 7.94 -9.09
CA GLY A 126 -13.55 8.62 -9.79
C GLY A 126 -14.19 9.79 -9.03
N HIS A 127 -13.71 10.12 -7.82
CA HIS A 127 -14.24 11.20 -6.99
C HIS A 127 -13.25 12.38 -6.91
N PRO A 128 -13.74 13.63 -6.78
CA PRO A 128 -12.89 14.73 -6.35
C PRO A 128 -12.27 14.41 -4.97
N ALA A 129 -10.99 14.59 -4.85
CA ALA A 129 -10.22 14.26 -3.66
C ALA A 129 -9.16 15.32 -3.35
N HIS A 130 -8.66 15.32 -2.15
CA HIS A 130 -7.50 16.13 -1.78
C HIS A 130 -6.37 15.23 -1.29
N LYS A 131 -5.17 15.48 -1.78
CA LYS A 131 -3.94 14.77 -1.40
C LYS A 131 -2.97 15.70 -0.70
N ILE A 132 -2.37 15.23 0.38
CA ILE A 132 -1.22 15.90 0.99
C ILE A 132 -0.07 14.91 1.19
N ILE A 133 1.15 15.42 1.13
CA ILE A 133 2.35 14.74 1.60
C ILE A 133 3.00 15.62 2.65
N PHE A 134 3.35 15.03 3.78
CA PHE A 134 3.94 15.79 4.89
C PHE A 134 4.95 14.94 5.67
N THR A 135 5.80 15.62 6.43
CA THR A 135 6.62 15.02 7.48
C THR A 135 6.17 15.53 8.84
N ALA A 136 6.24 14.67 9.83
CA ALA A 136 5.97 15.00 11.21
C ALA A 136 6.75 14.08 12.15
N THR A 137 7.09 14.56 13.32
CA THR A 137 7.66 13.71 14.37
C THR A 137 6.52 13.08 15.15
N ASP A 138 6.57 11.78 15.31
CA ASP A 138 5.58 11.05 16.10
C ASP A 138 5.87 11.20 17.62
N ASN A 139 5.01 10.63 18.46
CA ASN A 139 5.14 10.69 19.92
C ASN A 139 6.35 9.90 20.46
N THR A 140 7.05 9.14 19.63
CA THR A 140 8.31 8.46 19.96
C THR A 140 9.54 9.22 19.44
N SER A 141 9.36 10.47 19.01
CA SER A 141 10.40 11.34 18.45
C SER A 141 11.02 10.87 17.13
N HIS A 142 10.35 9.96 16.40
CA HIS A 142 10.78 9.53 15.09
C HIS A 142 10.14 10.39 13.99
N LEU A 143 10.97 10.85 13.06
CA LEU A 143 10.51 11.59 11.90
C LEU A 143 9.85 10.63 10.89
N ARG A 144 8.57 10.89 10.60
CA ARG A 144 7.78 10.11 9.66
C ARG A 144 7.43 10.94 8.44
N LYS A 145 7.30 10.27 7.29
CA LYS A 145 6.69 10.82 6.10
C LYS A 145 5.36 10.12 5.85
N ALA A 146 4.34 10.91 5.54
CA ALA A 146 3.01 10.39 5.26
C ALA A 146 2.44 11.04 4.01
N MET A 147 1.64 10.26 3.29
CA MET A 147 0.72 10.71 2.25
C MET A 147 -0.69 10.44 2.74
N GLN A 148 -1.55 11.44 2.67
CA GLN A 148 -2.98 11.28 2.95
C GLN A 148 -3.79 11.68 1.73
N ILE A 149 -4.84 10.89 1.45
CA ILE A 149 -5.85 11.18 0.45
C ILE A 149 -7.20 11.13 1.15
N TRP A 150 -8.01 12.14 1.00
CA TRP A 150 -9.39 12.10 1.45
C TRP A 150 -10.36 12.53 0.35
N PHE A 151 -11.47 11.89 0.34
CA PHE A 151 -12.54 12.14 -0.60
C PHE A 151 -13.89 11.78 0.03
N LYS A 152 -14.95 12.16 -0.65
CA LYS A 152 -16.32 11.86 -0.25
C LYS A 152 -17.03 11.12 -1.37
N ASP A 153 -17.74 10.05 -1.01
CA ASP A 153 -18.67 9.31 -1.86
C ASP A 153 -20.03 9.29 -1.15
N ASP A 154 -20.98 10.05 -1.66
CA ASP A 154 -22.30 10.30 -1.09
C ASP A 154 -22.23 10.72 0.39
N THR A 155 -22.62 9.86 1.32
CA THR A 155 -22.61 10.09 2.76
C THR A 155 -21.40 9.53 3.48
N LYS A 156 -20.40 9.03 2.75
CA LYS A 156 -19.18 8.46 3.32
C LYS A 156 -17.97 9.32 2.97
N ALA A 157 -17.22 9.74 3.97
CA ALA A 157 -15.90 10.36 3.79
C ALA A 157 -14.82 9.32 4.09
N TYR A 158 -13.90 9.16 3.17
CA TYR A 158 -12.77 8.24 3.28
C TYR A 158 -11.48 9.02 3.53
N LEU A 159 -10.65 8.49 4.43
CA LEU A 159 -9.30 8.94 4.68
C LEU A 159 -8.35 7.77 4.50
N ILE A 160 -7.49 7.86 3.50
CA ILE A 160 -6.46 6.87 3.21
C ILE A 160 -5.12 7.48 3.62
N THR A 161 -4.35 6.76 4.45
CA THR A 161 -3.07 7.24 4.97
C THR A 161 -1.98 6.21 4.70
N TYR A 162 -1.02 6.55 3.87
CA TYR A 162 0.26 5.85 3.78
C TYR A 162 1.27 6.52 4.70
N LYS A 163 1.97 5.74 5.53
CA LYS A 163 2.99 6.23 6.46
C LYS A 163 4.19 5.28 6.51
N ALA A 164 5.38 5.86 6.52
CA ALA A 164 6.64 5.14 6.67
C ALA A 164 7.71 6.06 7.30
N ASP A 165 8.84 5.50 7.68
CA ASP A 165 10.05 6.28 7.92
C ASP A 165 10.42 7.09 6.68
N VAL A 166 11.03 8.27 6.87
CA VAL A 166 11.36 9.17 5.74
C VAL A 166 12.19 8.48 4.67
N GLU A 167 13.16 7.66 5.09
CA GLU A 167 14.06 6.92 4.18
C GLU A 167 13.35 5.77 3.48
N LYS A 168 12.40 5.11 4.14
CA LYS A 168 11.62 3.99 3.59
C LYS A 168 10.45 4.44 2.73
N PHE A 169 9.97 5.65 2.91
CA PHE A 169 8.80 6.17 2.17
C PHE A 169 8.93 6.01 0.65
N PRO A 170 10.04 6.41 -0.02
CA PRO A 170 10.16 6.23 -1.46
C PRO A 170 10.26 4.76 -1.89
N GLN A 171 10.74 3.88 -1.03
CA GLN A 171 10.91 2.46 -1.31
C GLN A 171 9.56 1.74 -1.45
N TYR A 172 8.61 2.03 -0.57
CA TYR A 172 7.28 1.41 -0.58
C TYR A 172 6.26 2.16 -1.44
N LEU A 173 6.54 3.41 -1.83
CA LEU A 173 5.60 4.24 -2.59
C LEU A 173 5.08 3.56 -3.87
N PRO A 174 5.91 2.88 -4.71
CA PRO A 174 5.41 2.20 -5.89
C PRO A 174 4.39 1.09 -5.58
N THR A 175 4.59 0.36 -4.48
CA THR A 175 3.64 -0.67 -4.02
C THR A 175 2.34 -0.04 -3.55
N ILE A 176 2.43 1.05 -2.78
CA ILE A 176 1.27 1.82 -2.34
C ILE A 176 0.47 2.36 -3.53
N GLU A 177 1.14 2.91 -4.55
CA GLU A 177 0.47 3.40 -5.76
C GLU A 177 -0.24 2.27 -6.52
N LYS A 178 0.37 1.09 -6.62
CA LYS A 178 -0.30 -0.10 -7.17
C LYS A 178 -1.56 -0.45 -6.36
N MET A 179 -1.50 -0.46 -5.03
CA MET A 179 -2.65 -0.69 -4.16
C MET A 179 -3.75 0.35 -4.40
N LEU A 180 -3.40 1.64 -4.37
CA LEU A 180 -4.34 2.75 -4.56
C LEU A 180 -5.02 2.74 -5.92
N ASN A 181 -4.32 2.31 -6.98
CA ASN A 181 -4.89 2.17 -8.32
C ASN A 181 -5.95 1.08 -8.43
N THR A 182 -6.04 0.19 -7.44
CA THR A 182 -7.08 -0.86 -7.39
C THR A 182 -8.25 -0.49 -6.48
N PHE A 183 -8.14 0.63 -5.77
CA PHE A 183 -9.19 1.05 -4.84
C PHE A 183 -10.45 1.47 -5.59
N TYR A 184 -11.60 0.97 -5.18
CA TYR A 184 -12.91 1.43 -5.64
C TYR A 184 -13.96 1.36 -4.53
N THR A 185 -15.03 2.16 -4.66
CA THR A 185 -16.23 2.08 -3.83
C THR A 185 -17.35 1.45 -4.64
N SER A 186 -18.07 0.48 -4.05
CA SER A 186 -19.31 -0.04 -4.65
C SER A 186 -20.42 0.96 -4.42
N LYS A 187 -21.20 1.24 -5.47
CA LYS A 187 -22.41 2.08 -5.38
C LYS A 187 -23.50 1.37 -4.61
#